data_698690c37282ad04d21f784d7de0bece
#
_entry.id   698690c37282ad04d21f784d7de0bece
#
_cell.length_a   1.000
_cell.length_b   1.000
_cell.length_c   1.000
_cell.angle_alpha   90.00
_cell.angle_beta   90.00
_cell.angle_gamma   90.00
#
_symmetry.space_group_name_H-M   'P 1'
#
loop_
_entity.id
_entity.type
_entity.pdbx_description
1 polymer ?
#
loop_
_entity_poly.entity_id
_entity_poly.type
_entity_poly.pdbx_seq_one_letter_code
_entity_poly.pdbx_strand_id
1 'polypeptide(L)'
;MPNNEEKIDPKEITVLVVEDNVSNFVLIARMLGFLGIHCEWKTSGYEVVEYADTLSRVDLVLMDIRLPYEDGYGALRKLRQSPKLRNVPVIAVTAEASMEQIAKAKASGFDGFLGKPLDPDRFPDQIQRILAGEAVWEMN
;
A
#
# COMPACT_ATOMS: atom_id res chain seq x y z
N MET A 1 17.41 23.39 -6.43
CA MET A 1 16.91 23.03 -6.03
C MET A 1 16.23 22.22 -5.73
N PRO A 2 16.12 22.00 -5.74
CA PRO A 2 15.31 21.45 -5.64
C PRO A 2 14.55 21.02 -5.11
N ASN A 3 14.21 20.77 -4.70
CA ASN A 3 13.56 20.37 -4.33
C ASN A 3 12.34 20.35 -3.88
N ASN A 4 12.07 21.18 -3.54
CA ASN A 4 10.77 21.53 -3.15
C ASN A 4 9.77 21.17 -4.12
N GLU A 5 10.17 21.25 -5.27
CA GLU A 5 9.28 20.88 -6.29
C GLU A 5 8.95 19.43 -6.20
N GLU A 6 9.64 18.73 -5.37
CA GLU A 6 9.30 17.35 -5.18
C GLU A 6 8.19 17.12 -4.21
N LYS A 7 7.67 18.21 -3.63
CA LYS A 7 6.51 18.07 -2.78
C LYS A 7 5.31 17.78 -3.65
N ILE A 8 4.78 16.58 -3.51
CA ILE A 8 3.61 16.16 -4.25
C ILE A 8 2.38 16.68 -3.53
N ASP A 9 1.45 17.28 -4.29
CA ASP A 9 0.18 17.69 -3.73
C ASP A 9 -0.59 16.44 -3.32
N PRO A 10 -0.95 16.27 -2.03
CA PRO A 10 -1.68 15.09 -1.60
C PRO A 10 -2.95 14.83 -2.41
N LYS A 11 -3.59 15.89 -2.90
CA LYS A 11 -4.81 15.75 -3.70
C LYS A 11 -4.57 15.02 -5.02
N GLU A 12 -3.33 14.97 -5.46
CA GLU A 12 -2.98 14.29 -6.71
C GLU A 12 -2.51 12.86 -6.50
N ILE A 13 -2.46 12.42 -5.24
CA ILE A 13 -1.99 11.07 -4.91
C ILE A 13 -3.18 10.13 -4.79
N THR A 14 -3.07 8.97 -5.42
CA THR A 14 -4.06 7.90 -5.30
C THR A 14 -3.40 6.69 -4.68
N VAL A 15 -3.97 6.22 -3.58
CA VAL A 15 -3.54 5.00 -2.89
C VAL A 15 -4.60 3.94 -3.12
N LEU A 16 -4.18 2.79 -3.63
CA LEU A 16 -5.06 1.64 -3.80
C LEU A 16 -4.89 0.72 -2.59
N VAL A 17 -5.98 0.50 -1.86
CA VAL A 17 -6.00 -0.34 -0.67
C VAL A 17 -6.66 -1.66 -1.03
N VAL A 18 -5.94 -2.77 -0.80
CA VAL A 18 -6.47 -4.11 -1.03
C VAL A 18 -6.64 -4.77 0.34
N GLU A 19 -7.86 -4.81 0.81
CA GLU A 19 -8.20 -5.19 2.19
C GLU A 19 -9.60 -5.77 2.21
N ASP A 20 -9.78 -6.97 2.76
CA ASP A 20 -11.09 -7.62 2.78
C ASP A 20 -11.94 -7.23 3.99
N ASN A 21 -11.33 -6.69 5.04
CA ASN A 21 -12.05 -6.30 6.24
C ASN A 21 -12.48 -4.85 6.17
N VAL A 22 -13.79 -4.61 6.24
CA VAL A 22 -14.37 -3.26 6.11
C VAL A 22 -13.84 -2.32 7.18
N SER A 23 -13.75 -2.78 8.43
CA SER A 23 -13.30 -1.93 9.53
C SER A 23 -11.86 -1.49 9.33
N ASN A 24 -10.99 -2.39 8.86
CA ASN A 24 -9.60 -2.05 8.58
C ASN A 24 -9.51 -1.05 7.44
N PHE A 25 -10.31 -1.26 6.38
CA PHE A 25 -10.33 -0.30 5.28
C PHE A 25 -10.79 1.08 5.73
N VAL A 26 -11.88 1.14 6.52
CA VAL A 26 -12.41 2.42 7.00
C VAL A 26 -11.34 3.19 7.79
N LEU A 27 -10.59 2.48 8.64
CA LEU A 27 -9.51 3.11 9.40
C LEU A 27 -8.44 3.68 8.47
N ILE A 28 -8.00 2.90 7.49
CA ILE A 28 -6.99 3.34 6.54
C ILE A 28 -7.51 4.54 5.74
N ALA A 29 -8.75 4.46 5.27
CA ALA A 29 -9.34 5.54 4.48
C ALA A 29 -9.43 6.84 5.28
N ARG A 30 -9.76 6.76 6.57
CA ARG A 30 -9.80 7.94 7.42
C ARG A 30 -8.42 8.56 7.59
N MET A 31 -7.41 7.72 7.82
CA MET A 31 -6.05 8.22 8.00
C MET A 31 -5.52 8.86 6.72
N LEU A 32 -5.79 8.25 5.56
CA LEU A 32 -5.41 8.85 4.28
C LEU A 32 -6.19 10.13 4.03
N GLY A 33 -7.46 10.16 4.40
CA GLY A 33 -8.29 11.36 4.25
C GLY A 33 -7.77 12.54 5.05
N PHE A 34 -7.25 12.31 6.25
CA PHE A 34 -6.64 13.37 7.04
C PHE A 34 -5.41 13.94 6.35
N LEU A 35 -4.75 13.16 5.51
CA LEU A 35 -3.60 13.62 4.74
C LEU A 35 -4.02 14.25 3.40
N GLY A 36 -5.30 14.24 3.10
CA GLY A 36 -5.80 14.77 1.83
C GLY A 36 -5.58 13.85 0.64
N ILE A 37 -5.31 12.58 0.88
CA ILE A 37 -4.95 11.61 -0.15
C ILE A 37 -6.19 10.83 -0.59
N HIS A 38 -6.35 10.68 -1.89
CA HIS A 38 -7.45 9.89 -2.44
C HIS A 38 -7.19 8.40 -2.29
N CYS A 39 -8.23 7.66 -1.94
CA CYS A 39 -8.15 6.23 -1.64
C CYS A 39 -9.14 5.46 -2.51
N GLU A 40 -8.64 4.40 -3.15
CA GLU A 40 -9.47 3.44 -3.88
C GLU A 40 -9.38 2.10 -3.15
N TRP A 41 -10.40 1.25 -3.29
CA TRP A 41 -10.51 0.04 -2.49
C TRP A 41 -10.90 -1.17 -3.32
N LYS A 42 -10.19 -2.28 -3.08
CA LYS A 42 -10.59 -3.60 -3.55
C LYS A 42 -10.57 -4.55 -2.36
N THR A 43 -11.49 -5.51 -2.35
CA THR A 43 -11.63 -6.44 -1.23
C THR A 43 -10.79 -7.69 -1.38
N SER A 44 -10.21 -7.93 -2.54
CA SER A 44 -9.36 -9.11 -2.78
C SER A 44 -8.29 -8.76 -3.81
N GLY A 45 -7.28 -9.63 -3.91
CA GLY A 45 -6.26 -9.47 -4.94
C GLY A 45 -6.73 -9.84 -6.34
N TYR A 46 -7.90 -10.47 -6.42
CA TYR A 46 -8.47 -10.87 -7.71
C TYR A 46 -8.88 -9.62 -8.49
N GLU A 47 -8.48 -9.56 -9.75
CA GLU A 47 -8.79 -8.44 -10.65
C GLU A 47 -8.21 -7.09 -10.20
N VAL A 48 -7.24 -7.09 -9.28
CA VAL A 48 -6.67 -5.83 -8.81
C VAL A 48 -5.98 -5.07 -9.95
N VAL A 49 -5.31 -5.79 -10.86
CA VAL A 49 -4.64 -5.15 -11.99
C VAL A 49 -5.65 -4.52 -12.94
N GLU A 50 -6.71 -5.24 -13.25
CA GLU A 50 -7.75 -4.73 -14.14
C GLU A 50 -8.39 -3.49 -13.56
N TYR A 51 -8.65 -3.49 -12.25
CA TYR A 51 -9.22 -2.32 -11.59
C TYR A 51 -8.25 -1.13 -11.64
N ALA A 52 -6.98 -1.38 -11.34
CA ALA A 52 -5.97 -0.33 -11.35
C ALA A 52 -5.81 0.29 -12.74
N ASP A 53 -5.99 -0.52 -13.78
CA ASP A 53 -5.91 -0.01 -15.15
C ASP A 53 -7.03 0.97 -15.48
N THR A 54 -8.13 0.97 -14.72
CA THR A 54 -9.22 1.94 -14.92
C THR A 54 -8.94 3.26 -14.24
N LEU A 55 -7.96 3.32 -13.35
CA LEU A 55 -7.64 4.53 -12.59
C LEU A 55 -6.66 5.39 -13.38
N SER A 56 -6.78 6.72 -13.24
CA SER A 56 -5.88 7.60 -13.95
C SER A 56 -4.45 7.51 -13.44
N ARG A 57 -4.30 7.20 -12.14
CA ARG A 57 -2.98 7.00 -11.55
C ARG A 57 -3.09 6.15 -10.28
N VAL A 58 -2.00 5.45 -9.97
CA VAL A 58 -1.84 4.76 -8.69
C VAL A 58 -0.42 5.06 -8.23
N ASP A 59 -0.30 5.66 -7.06
CA ASP A 59 1.01 6.07 -6.51
C ASP A 59 1.53 5.12 -5.45
N LEU A 60 0.65 4.32 -4.87
CA LEU A 60 0.99 3.43 -3.77
C LEU A 60 -0.09 2.36 -3.66
N VAL A 61 0.31 1.15 -3.36
CA VAL A 61 -0.62 0.05 -3.06
C VAL A 61 -0.35 -0.40 -1.63
N LEU A 62 -1.38 -0.40 -0.80
CA LEU A 62 -1.36 -0.99 0.55
C LEU A 62 -2.12 -2.30 0.46
N MET A 63 -1.45 -3.41 0.70
CA MET A 63 -2.02 -4.71 0.42
C MET A 63 -1.92 -5.64 1.62
N ASP A 64 -3.06 -6.15 2.07
CA ASP A 64 -3.07 -7.22 3.04
C ASP A 64 -2.50 -8.48 2.39
N ILE A 65 -1.69 -9.21 3.12
CA ILE A 65 -1.14 -10.46 2.62
C ILE A 65 -2.21 -11.55 2.64
N ARG A 66 -3.09 -11.51 3.65
CA ARG A 66 -4.16 -12.50 3.78
C ARG A 66 -5.44 -12.01 3.08
N LEU A 67 -5.60 -12.40 1.84
CA LEU A 67 -6.75 -11.99 1.05
C LEU A 67 -7.53 -13.23 0.63
N PRO A 68 -8.87 -13.11 0.44
CA PRO A 68 -9.66 -14.22 -0.09
C PRO A 68 -9.28 -14.49 -1.54
N TYR A 69 -9.38 -15.74 -1.95
CA TYR A 69 -9.15 -16.24 -3.32
C TYR A 69 -7.69 -16.25 -3.73
N GLU A 70 -6.94 -15.22 -3.39
CA GLU A 70 -5.54 -15.11 -3.78
C GLU A 70 -4.81 -14.31 -2.70
N ASP A 71 -3.71 -14.83 -2.17
CA ASP A 71 -2.97 -14.11 -1.15
C ASP A 71 -2.21 -12.92 -1.75
N GLY A 72 -1.70 -12.06 -0.87
CA GLY A 72 -1.01 -10.85 -1.31
C GLY A 72 0.24 -11.13 -2.13
N TYR A 73 0.89 -12.28 -1.93
CA TYR A 73 2.08 -12.63 -2.70
C TYR A 73 1.72 -12.90 -4.17
N GLY A 74 0.62 -13.62 -4.38
CA GLY A 74 0.12 -13.87 -5.73
C GLY A 74 -0.32 -12.60 -6.42
N ALA A 75 -1.03 -11.74 -5.69
CA ALA A 75 -1.45 -10.44 -6.22
C ALA A 75 -0.24 -9.59 -6.58
N LEU A 76 0.79 -9.59 -5.73
CA LEU A 76 2.01 -8.83 -5.99
C LEU A 76 2.67 -9.25 -7.30
N ARG A 77 2.76 -10.57 -7.55
CA ARG A 77 3.35 -11.06 -8.79
C ARG A 77 2.61 -10.51 -10.01
N LYS A 78 1.28 -10.45 -9.94
CA LYS A 78 0.48 -9.88 -11.03
C LYS A 78 0.74 -8.39 -11.21
N LEU A 79 0.85 -7.66 -10.10
CA LEU A 79 1.13 -6.22 -10.16
C LEU A 79 2.47 -5.96 -10.85
N ARG A 80 3.48 -6.77 -10.53
CA ARG A 80 4.82 -6.58 -11.10
C ARG A 80 4.87 -6.89 -12.60
N GLN A 81 3.88 -7.60 -13.12
CA GLN A 81 3.81 -7.89 -14.55
C GLN A 81 3.07 -6.80 -15.31
N SER A 82 2.37 -5.92 -14.62
CA SER A 82 1.62 -4.84 -15.25
C SER A 82 2.54 -3.67 -15.59
N PRO A 83 2.57 -3.20 -16.84
CA PRO A 83 3.42 -2.04 -17.19
C PRO A 83 3.10 -0.81 -16.36
N LYS A 84 1.85 -0.61 -15.99
CA LYS A 84 1.42 0.54 -15.20
C LYS A 84 1.87 0.44 -13.75
N LEU A 85 1.86 -0.78 -13.17
CA LEU A 85 2.00 -0.96 -11.74
C LEU A 85 3.34 -1.52 -11.30
N ARG A 86 4.15 -2.02 -12.23
CA ARG A 86 5.37 -2.75 -11.85
C ARG A 86 6.37 -1.91 -11.05
N ASN A 87 6.32 -0.59 -11.19
CA ASN A 87 7.22 0.30 -10.46
C ASN A 87 6.53 1.06 -9.33
N VAL A 88 5.26 0.78 -9.08
CA VAL A 88 4.51 1.42 -7.99
C VAL A 88 4.89 0.74 -6.68
N PRO A 89 5.18 1.49 -5.61
CA PRO A 89 5.45 0.86 -4.31
C PRO A 89 4.27 0.04 -3.83
N VAL A 90 4.54 -1.17 -3.36
CA VAL A 90 3.53 -2.05 -2.79
C VAL A 90 3.97 -2.40 -1.38
N ILE A 91 3.15 -2.02 -0.41
CA ILE A 91 3.44 -2.18 1.01
C ILE A 91 2.53 -3.27 1.56
N ALA A 92 3.14 -4.27 2.18
CA ALA A 92 2.37 -5.32 2.86
C ALA A 92 1.80 -4.76 4.16
N VAL A 93 0.51 -4.99 4.39
CA VAL A 93 -0.15 -4.56 5.63
C VAL A 93 -0.85 -5.78 6.19
N THR A 94 -0.38 -6.29 7.34
CA THR A 94 -0.89 -7.57 7.82
C THR A 94 -0.84 -7.66 9.34
N ALA A 95 -1.78 -8.45 9.89
CA ALA A 95 -1.79 -8.73 11.32
C ALA A 95 -0.72 -9.74 11.72
N GLU A 96 -0.16 -10.47 10.75
CA GLU A 96 0.91 -11.41 11.02
C GLU A 96 2.26 -10.71 10.96
N ALA A 97 2.47 -9.78 11.91
CA ALA A 97 3.69 -8.97 11.93
C ALA A 97 4.78 -9.68 12.75
N SER A 98 5.81 -10.15 12.08
CA SER A 98 6.95 -10.78 12.70
C SER A 98 8.18 -10.54 11.83
N MET A 99 9.37 -10.75 12.42
CA MET A 99 10.61 -10.62 11.64
C MET A 99 10.63 -11.60 10.48
N GLU A 100 10.06 -12.78 10.68
CA GLU A 100 9.97 -13.80 9.66
C GLU A 100 9.10 -13.36 8.50
N GLN A 101 7.94 -12.76 8.80
CA GLN A 101 7.03 -12.26 7.79
C GLN A 101 7.63 -11.08 7.03
N ILE A 102 8.34 -10.21 7.73
CA ILE A 102 9.05 -9.11 7.09
C ILE A 102 10.09 -9.64 6.11
N ALA A 103 10.88 -10.64 6.53
CA ALA A 103 11.89 -11.23 5.66
C ALA A 103 11.25 -11.85 4.41
N LYS A 104 10.11 -12.52 4.58
CA LYS A 104 9.41 -13.13 3.47
C LYS A 104 8.88 -12.07 2.51
N ALA A 105 8.33 -10.99 3.04
CA ALA A 105 7.81 -9.90 2.23
C ALA A 105 8.93 -9.26 1.40
N LYS A 106 10.09 -9.03 2.02
CA LYS A 106 11.25 -8.49 1.30
C LYS A 106 11.68 -9.42 0.17
N ALA A 107 11.79 -10.72 0.48
CA ALA A 107 12.22 -11.70 -0.52
C ALA A 107 11.23 -11.82 -1.67
N SER A 108 9.95 -11.53 -1.41
CA SER A 108 8.90 -11.65 -2.42
C SER A 108 8.76 -10.42 -3.31
N GLY A 109 9.42 -9.31 -2.94
CA GLY A 109 9.40 -8.10 -3.76
C GLY A 109 8.48 -6.99 -3.28
N PHE A 110 7.95 -7.08 -2.06
CA PHE A 110 7.26 -5.94 -1.45
C PHE A 110 8.28 -4.83 -1.20
N ASP A 111 7.80 -3.59 -1.24
CA ASP A 111 8.65 -2.42 -1.02
C ASP A 111 8.64 -1.95 0.42
N GLY A 112 7.79 -2.52 1.25
CA GLY A 112 7.73 -2.19 2.66
C GLY A 112 6.71 -3.04 3.39
N PHE A 113 6.58 -2.81 4.69
CA PHE A 113 5.76 -3.65 5.57
C PHE A 113 5.26 -2.82 6.73
N LEU A 114 3.96 -2.86 6.98
CA LEU A 114 3.36 -2.24 8.15
C LEU A 114 2.53 -3.30 8.88
N GLY A 115 2.83 -3.54 10.15
CA GLY A 115 2.06 -4.46 10.96
C GLY A 115 0.75 -3.84 11.44
N LYS A 116 -0.29 -4.66 11.51
CA LYS A 116 -1.56 -4.25 12.11
C LYS A 116 -1.53 -4.52 13.60
N PRO A 117 -2.24 -3.75 14.41
CA PRO A 117 -3.05 -2.60 14.02
C PRO A 117 -2.18 -1.42 13.64
N LEU A 118 -2.63 -0.67 12.63
CA LEU A 118 -1.91 0.53 12.23
C LEU A 118 -2.02 1.57 13.33
N ASP A 119 -0.93 2.29 13.55
CA ASP A 119 -0.86 3.32 14.58
C ASP A 119 -1.22 4.67 13.98
N PRO A 120 -2.34 5.29 14.37
CA PRO A 120 -2.74 6.58 13.79
C PRO A 120 -1.72 7.68 13.98
N ASP A 121 -0.91 7.60 15.03
CA ASP A 121 0.10 8.62 15.31
C ASP A 121 1.33 8.46 14.41
N ARG A 122 1.62 7.23 13.99
CA ARG A 122 2.80 6.95 13.17
C ARG A 122 2.48 6.91 11.68
N PHE A 123 1.23 6.60 11.33
CA PHE A 123 0.85 6.37 9.95
C PHE A 123 1.15 7.54 9.01
N PRO A 124 0.88 8.81 9.39
CA PRO A 124 1.19 9.92 8.50
C PRO A 124 2.67 9.97 8.12
N ASP A 125 3.56 9.79 9.09
CA ASP A 125 4.98 9.77 8.83
C ASP A 125 5.39 8.59 7.96
N GLN A 126 4.83 7.41 8.25
CA GLN A 126 5.12 6.21 7.47
C GLN A 126 4.74 6.40 6.00
N ILE A 127 3.54 6.93 5.74
CA ILE A 127 3.06 7.15 4.37
C ILE A 127 3.92 8.19 3.67
N GLN A 128 4.27 9.28 4.35
CA GLN A 128 5.11 10.32 3.74
C GLN A 128 6.48 9.78 3.36
N ARG A 129 7.07 8.96 4.22
CA ARG A 129 8.39 8.38 3.93
C ARG A 129 8.31 7.41 2.75
N ILE A 130 7.25 6.60 2.71
CA ILE A 130 7.04 5.66 1.60
C ILE A 130 6.88 6.41 0.29
N LEU A 131 6.08 7.47 0.29
CA LEU A 131 5.85 8.27 -0.93
C LEU A 131 7.12 9.01 -1.36
N ALA A 132 8.02 9.27 -0.41
CA ALA A 132 9.32 9.88 -0.72
C ALA A 132 10.35 8.86 -1.23
N GLY A 133 9.98 7.59 -1.32
CA GLY A 133 10.86 6.55 -1.83
C GLY A 133 11.64 5.79 -0.78
N GLU A 134 11.35 6.02 0.51
CA GLU A 134 12.03 5.29 1.57
C GLU A 134 11.40 3.91 1.78
N ALA A 135 12.23 2.96 2.16
CA ALA A 135 11.75 1.64 2.54
C ALA A 135 11.34 1.66 4.02
N VAL A 136 10.09 1.31 4.30
CA VAL A 136 9.56 1.29 5.67
C VAL A 136 9.15 -0.13 5.99
N TRP A 137 9.79 -0.71 7.02
CA TRP A 137 9.58 -2.10 7.44
C TRP A 137 9.33 -2.10 8.95
N GLU A 138 8.06 -1.90 9.34
CA GLU A 138 7.74 -1.69 10.75
C GLU A 138 6.59 -2.58 11.20
N MET A 139 6.78 -3.17 12.37
CA MET A 139 5.76 -4.07 12.91
C MET A 139 4.66 -3.35 13.67
N ASN A 140 4.87 -2.09 13.99
CA ASN A 140 3.96 -1.26 14.82
C ASN A 140 3.70 -1.89 16.22
#